data_fc86a9d174faaf80e98c2e081ed3912e
#
_entry.id   fc86a9d174faaf80e98c2e081ed3912e
#
_cell.length_a   1.000
_cell.length_b   1.000
_cell.length_c   1.000
_cell.angle_alpha   90.00
_cell.angle_beta   90.00
_cell.angle_gamma   90.00
#
_symmetry.space_group_name_H-M   'P 1'
#
loop_
_entity.id
_entity.type
_entity.pdbx_description
1 polymer ?
#
loop_
_entity_poly.entity_id
_entity_poly.type
_entity_poly.pdbx_seq_one_letter_code
_entity_poly.pdbx_strand_id
1 'polypeptide(L)'
;MPNPSSPLVSIITPVLNSASTVELTLASVAAQTYPNIEHIVVDGESTDGTIDILQSFRSVVPLRWLSEPDTGMYAAINKGIRLARGEIIAYLNGDDLYLPWSVERAVSALVSSGDDLVFGDIMLLQKRGGLGRSATIQFYPRFRPRIYAYEVNMAQPSVFWRRRVSDRVGGFDERMRYCGDFEYWLRTGTAGFRYTHVRDVLAIEVDHEGTLSMIHSDELRREIDRTRARYAEIVRPRRFLRLRALTRLTYWRWQVLMLRLNLRRDHPSSWTNFIRFLKRADVKLSGSSIIPLLLPLPLPRSWSMWELDAGEFELKLIAELRSRCSGG
;
A
#
# COMPACT_ATOMS: atom_id res chain seq x y z
N MET A 1 22.40 4.45 -18.08
CA MET A 1 21.93 5.79 -17.68
C MET A 1 20.43 5.82 -17.78
N PRO A 2 19.68 6.37 -16.80
CA PRO A 2 18.23 6.48 -16.92
C PRO A 2 17.88 7.31 -18.15
N ASN A 3 16.84 6.88 -18.86
CA ASN A 3 16.29 7.61 -20.01
C ASN A 3 15.83 9.01 -19.50
N PRO A 4 16.25 10.13 -20.09
CA PRO A 4 15.89 11.47 -19.64
C PRO A 4 14.37 11.75 -19.64
N SER A 5 13.57 10.81 -20.17
CA SER A 5 12.10 10.88 -20.17
C SER A 5 11.44 10.12 -19.00
N SER A 6 12.21 9.50 -18.10
CA SER A 6 11.67 8.73 -16.98
C SER A 6 11.57 9.60 -15.73
N PRO A 7 10.37 9.92 -15.21
CA PRO A 7 10.21 10.80 -14.04
C PRO A 7 10.89 10.21 -12.80
N LEU A 8 11.55 11.05 -12.01
CA LEU A 8 12.09 10.64 -10.71
C LEU A 8 10.95 10.35 -9.75
N VAL A 9 11.03 9.20 -9.06
CA VAL A 9 10.10 8.80 -8.01
C VAL A 9 10.78 8.92 -6.65
N SER A 10 10.20 9.69 -5.75
CA SER A 10 10.62 9.77 -4.35
C SER A 10 9.75 8.85 -3.50
N ILE A 11 10.36 7.85 -2.88
CA ILE A 11 9.68 6.98 -1.90
C ILE A 11 10.08 7.45 -0.52
N ILE A 12 9.09 7.70 0.33
CA ILE A 12 9.27 8.18 1.71
C ILE A 12 8.92 7.04 2.66
N THR A 13 9.78 6.76 3.63
CA THR A 13 9.52 5.75 4.67
C THR A 13 9.63 6.39 6.04
N PRO A 14 8.51 6.68 6.72
CA PRO A 14 8.53 7.07 8.12
C PRO A 14 8.83 5.85 8.98
N VAL A 15 9.73 5.99 9.96
CA VAL A 15 10.06 4.92 10.91
C VAL A 15 10.18 5.46 12.33
N LEU A 16 9.77 4.64 13.29
CA LEU A 16 10.00 4.82 14.71
C LEU A 16 10.02 3.44 15.37
N ASN A 17 11.17 3.06 15.94
CA ASN A 17 11.37 1.76 16.57
C ASN A 17 10.95 0.59 15.66
N SER A 18 11.52 0.56 14.46
CA SER A 18 11.17 -0.36 13.38
C SER A 18 12.28 -1.38 13.08
N ALA A 19 13.20 -1.65 14.02
CA ALA A 19 14.35 -2.53 13.79
C ALA A 19 13.96 -3.94 13.29
N SER A 20 12.79 -4.44 13.69
CA SER A 20 12.31 -5.77 13.27
C SER A 20 11.77 -5.84 11.84
N THR A 21 11.50 -4.70 11.19
CA THR A 21 10.79 -4.65 9.90
C THR A 21 11.50 -3.82 8.83
N VAL A 22 12.16 -2.74 9.23
CA VAL A 22 12.69 -1.72 8.31
C VAL A 22 13.65 -2.28 7.27
N GLU A 23 14.49 -3.27 7.60
CA GLU A 23 15.44 -3.88 6.65
C GLU A 23 14.73 -4.45 5.43
N LEU A 24 13.59 -5.12 5.63
CA LEU A 24 12.80 -5.67 4.53
C LEU A 24 12.13 -4.58 3.69
N THR A 25 11.63 -3.53 4.32
CA THR A 25 11.09 -2.37 3.60
C THR A 25 12.15 -1.74 2.71
N LEU A 26 13.36 -1.49 3.27
CA LEU A 26 14.50 -0.95 2.50
C LEU A 26 14.87 -1.85 1.33
N ALA A 27 14.97 -3.16 1.56
CA ALA A 27 15.27 -4.14 0.52
C ALA A 27 14.21 -4.18 -0.58
N SER A 28 12.92 -4.04 -0.23
CA SER A 28 11.82 -4.02 -1.19
C SER A 28 11.88 -2.81 -2.13
N VAL A 29 12.32 -1.67 -1.63
CA VAL A 29 12.55 -0.45 -2.43
C VAL A 29 13.82 -0.60 -3.28
N ALA A 30 14.90 -1.14 -2.72
CA ALA A 30 16.13 -1.36 -3.47
C ALA A 30 15.98 -2.38 -4.62
N ALA A 31 15.03 -3.32 -4.50
CA ALA A 31 14.74 -4.36 -5.50
C ALA A 31 13.80 -3.93 -6.63
N GLN A 32 13.42 -2.65 -6.71
CA GLN A 32 12.51 -2.17 -7.75
C GLN A 32 13.15 -2.24 -9.15
N THR A 33 12.35 -2.65 -10.15
CA THR A 33 12.80 -2.70 -11.56
C THR A 33 12.87 -1.33 -12.22
N TYR A 34 12.20 -0.34 -11.67
CA TYR A 34 12.24 1.03 -12.15
C TYR A 34 13.53 1.72 -11.71
N PRO A 35 14.34 2.30 -12.62
CA PRO A 35 15.71 2.72 -12.28
C PRO A 35 15.82 4.11 -11.64
N ASN A 36 14.81 4.99 -11.84
CA ASN A 36 14.91 6.40 -11.43
C ASN A 36 14.15 6.67 -10.13
N ILE A 37 14.71 6.18 -9.02
CA ILE A 37 14.12 6.26 -7.67
C ILE A 37 15.12 6.93 -6.73
N GLU A 38 14.63 7.73 -5.81
CA GLU A 38 15.30 8.09 -4.56
C GLU A 38 14.46 7.57 -3.37
N HIS A 39 15.13 7.06 -2.34
CA HIS A 39 14.49 6.61 -1.11
C HIS A 39 14.86 7.55 0.03
N ILE A 40 13.86 8.05 0.76
CA ILE A 40 14.02 9.00 1.87
C ILE A 40 13.41 8.38 3.12
N VAL A 41 14.25 8.02 4.09
CA VAL A 41 13.77 7.50 5.38
C VAL A 41 13.79 8.63 6.41
N VAL A 42 12.68 8.80 7.10
CA VAL A 42 12.54 9.78 8.18
C VAL A 42 12.29 9.02 9.47
N ASP A 43 13.27 9.05 10.34
CA ASP A 43 13.27 8.38 11.64
C ASP A 43 12.90 9.38 12.75
N GLY A 44 11.98 8.98 13.62
CA GLY A 44 11.47 9.77 14.75
C GLY A 44 12.30 9.61 16.03
N GLU A 45 13.64 9.49 15.95
CA GLU A 45 14.57 9.20 17.07
C GLU A 45 14.36 7.78 17.66
N SER A 46 14.45 6.78 16.82
CA SER A 46 14.39 5.37 17.26
C SER A 46 15.50 4.99 18.23
N THR A 47 15.19 4.10 19.17
CA THR A 47 16.10 3.63 20.23
C THR A 47 16.29 2.10 20.25
N ASP A 48 15.73 1.37 19.26
CA ASP A 48 15.66 -0.10 19.22
C ASP A 48 16.67 -0.75 18.28
N GLY A 49 17.62 0.01 17.70
CA GLY A 49 18.56 -0.47 16.68
C GLY A 49 18.17 -0.14 15.24
N THR A 50 17.04 0.54 15.02
CA THR A 50 16.64 1.02 13.67
C THR A 50 17.75 1.84 13.01
N ILE A 51 18.38 2.75 13.76
CA ILE A 51 19.48 3.61 13.27
C ILE A 51 20.67 2.79 12.79
N ASP A 52 21.05 1.74 13.52
CA ASP A 52 22.19 0.88 13.15
C ASP A 52 21.91 0.16 11.81
N ILE A 53 20.66 -0.24 11.58
CA ILE A 53 20.23 -0.83 10.31
C ILE A 53 20.33 0.21 9.20
N LEU A 54 19.82 1.44 9.40
CA LEU A 54 19.89 2.51 8.39
C LEU A 54 21.34 2.86 8.03
N GLN A 55 22.24 2.90 9.00
CA GLN A 55 23.68 3.17 8.79
C GLN A 55 24.37 2.05 8.01
N SER A 56 24.04 0.80 8.29
CA SER A 56 24.67 -0.37 7.70
C SER A 56 24.07 -0.80 6.36
N PHE A 57 22.83 -0.43 6.07
CA PHE A 57 22.14 -0.86 4.85
C PHE A 57 22.83 -0.34 3.59
N ARG A 58 23.08 -1.23 2.64
CA ARG A 58 23.65 -0.90 1.32
C ARG A 58 22.56 -1.03 0.28
N SER A 59 22.31 0.04 -0.46
CA SER A 59 21.25 0.12 -1.47
C SER A 59 21.82 0.54 -2.82
N VAL A 60 21.31 -0.08 -3.88
CA VAL A 60 21.57 0.35 -5.28
C VAL A 60 20.72 1.58 -5.66
N VAL A 61 19.62 1.81 -4.94
CA VAL A 61 18.82 3.03 -5.03
C VAL A 61 19.42 4.08 -4.11
N PRO A 62 19.57 5.35 -4.54
CA PRO A 62 20.02 6.44 -3.68
C PRO A 62 19.16 6.53 -2.41
N LEU A 63 19.75 6.17 -1.27
CA LEU A 63 19.13 6.19 0.04
C LEU A 63 19.64 7.39 0.84
N ARG A 64 18.70 8.21 1.32
CA ARG A 64 18.97 9.27 2.29
C ARG A 64 18.11 9.05 3.51
N TRP A 65 18.65 9.26 4.70
CA TRP A 65 17.87 9.20 5.92
C TRP A 65 18.24 10.35 6.86
N LEU A 66 17.30 10.71 7.73
CA LEU A 66 17.51 11.64 8.84
C LEU A 66 16.81 11.06 10.08
N SER A 67 17.36 11.36 11.25
CA SER A 67 16.78 11.02 12.53
C SER A 67 16.64 12.30 13.34
N GLU A 68 15.41 12.66 13.66
CA GLU A 68 15.09 13.84 14.46
C GLU A 68 13.67 13.71 15.05
N PRO A 69 13.38 14.36 16.19
CA PRO A 69 12.08 14.29 16.81
C PRO A 69 10.98 14.71 15.85
N ASP A 70 9.84 14.05 15.93
CA ASP A 70 8.63 14.43 15.23
C ASP A 70 7.39 14.35 16.12
N THR A 71 6.27 14.88 15.64
CA THR A 71 4.99 14.86 16.33
C THR A 71 4.13 13.66 15.94
N GLY A 72 4.66 12.75 15.11
CA GLY A 72 4.01 11.53 14.65
C GLY A 72 4.26 11.24 13.18
N MET A 73 3.81 10.09 12.73
CA MET A 73 4.05 9.54 11.40
C MET A 73 3.78 10.55 10.25
N TYR A 74 2.70 11.30 10.32
CA TYR A 74 2.37 12.27 9.26
C TYR A 74 3.30 13.49 9.23
N ALA A 75 3.89 13.86 10.36
CA ALA A 75 4.94 14.87 10.40
C ALA A 75 6.22 14.34 9.72
N ALA A 76 6.60 13.09 9.99
CA ALA A 76 7.71 12.42 9.31
C ALA A 76 7.47 12.33 7.80
N ILE A 77 6.28 11.92 7.35
CA ILE A 77 5.92 11.89 5.93
C ILE A 77 6.03 13.27 5.30
N ASN A 78 5.51 14.32 5.95
CA ASN A 78 5.59 15.69 5.45
C ASN A 78 7.05 16.19 5.36
N LYS A 79 7.92 15.83 6.30
CA LYS A 79 9.37 16.09 6.22
C LYS A 79 9.94 15.42 4.96
N GLY A 80 9.62 14.15 4.75
CA GLY A 80 10.02 13.41 3.55
C GLY A 80 9.54 14.06 2.25
N ILE A 81 8.28 14.53 2.18
CA ILE A 81 7.72 15.25 1.03
C ILE A 81 8.52 16.53 0.74
N ARG A 82 8.90 17.29 1.77
CA ARG A 82 9.73 18.49 1.59
C ARG A 82 11.14 18.18 1.07
N LEU A 83 11.72 17.06 1.45
CA LEU A 83 13.05 16.62 1.00
C LEU A 83 13.03 15.94 -0.36
N ALA A 84 11.88 15.44 -0.78
CA ALA A 84 11.69 14.74 -2.04
C ALA A 84 11.99 15.67 -3.23
N ARG A 85 12.62 15.11 -4.28
CA ARG A 85 12.94 15.81 -5.53
C ARG A 85 12.13 15.26 -6.71
N GLY A 86 11.54 14.07 -6.55
CA GLY A 86 10.81 13.36 -7.58
C GLY A 86 9.57 14.09 -8.06
N GLU A 87 9.23 13.91 -9.31
CA GLU A 87 7.97 14.36 -9.92
C GLU A 87 6.79 13.51 -9.43
N ILE A 88 7.09 12.27 -9.03
CA ILE A 88 6.14 11.34 -8.46
C ILE A 88 6.59 11.06 -7.02
N ILE A 89 5.63 11.02 -6.13
CA ILE A 89 5.82 10.76 -4.70
C ILE A 89 5.03 9.53 -4.31
N ALA A 90 5.58 8.75 -3.40
CA ALA A 90 4.90 7.68 -2.69
C ALA A 90 5.40 7.64 -1.25
N TYR A 91 4.61 7.07 -0.32
CA TYR A 91 5.17 6.68 0.96
C TYR A 91 4.84 5.22 1.26
N LEU A 92 5.76 4.58 1.94
CA LEU A 92 5.71 3.18 2.34
C LEU A 92 6.11 3.10 3.81
N ASN A 93 5.24 2.58 4.68
CA ASN A 93 5.56 2.44 6.10
C ASN A 93 6.73 1.48 6.32
N GLY A 94 7.43 1.62 7.45
CA GLY A 94 8.62 0.82 7.78
C GLY A 94 8.36 -0.67 8.04
N ASP A 95 7.13 -1.13 7.88
CA ASP A 95 6.67 -2.51 8.02
C ASP A 95 6.01 -3.07 6.75
N ASP A 96 5.76 -2.21 5.72
CA ASP A 96 5.16 -2.59 4.45
C ASP A 96 6.22 -2.83 3.37
N LEU A 97 5.84 -3.54 2.31
CA LEU A 97 6.76 -3.93 1.24
C LEU A 97 6.20 -3.60 -0.15
N TYR A 98 7.07 -3.19 -1.06
CA TYR A 98 6.74 -3.17 -2.48
C TYR A 98 7.07 -4.50 -3.16
N LEU A 99 6.30 -4.84 -4.20
CA LEU A 99 6.68 -5.88 -5.15
C LEU A 99 7.68 -5.31 -6.18
N PRO A 100 8.57 -6.12 -6.77
CA PRO A 100 9.66 -5.61 -7.62
C PRO A 100 9.23 -4.71 -8.79
N TRP A 101 8.02 -4.83 -9.26
CA TRP A 101 7.46 -4.08 -10.40
C TRP A 101 6.57 -2.89 -9.99
N SER A 102 6.41 -2.62 -8.69
CA SER A 102 5.40 -1.67 -8.17
C SER A 102 5.59 -0.26 -8.72
N VAL A 103 6.81 0.27 -8.64
CA VAL A 103 7.13 1.61 -9.12
C VAL A 103 6.98 1.69 -10.64
N GLU A 104 7.49 0.71 -11.38
CA GLU A 104 7.40 0.67 -12.84
C GLU A 104 5.94 0.69 -13.32
N ARG A 105 5.07 -0.11 -12.69
CA ARG A 105 3.64 -0.17 -13.01
C ARG A 105 2.92 1.14 -12.68
N ALA A 106 3.22 1.71 -11.52
CA ALA A 106 2.64 2.98 -11.09
C ALA A 106 3.04 4.12 -12.04
N VAL A 107 4.32 4.24 -12.35
CA VAL A 107 4.83 5.26 -13.28
C VAL A 107 4.22 5.09 -14.66
N SER A 108 4.24 3.87 -15.21
CA SER A 108 3.66 3.57 -16.52
C SER A 108 2.17 3.97 -16.59
N ALA A 109 1.40 3.67 -15.54
CA ALA A 109 0.00 4.03 -15.46
C ALA A 109 -0.23 5.55 -15.37
N LEU A 110 0.57 6.27 -14.55
CA LEU A 110 0.50 7.74 -14.44
C LEU A 110 0.86 8.42 -15.74
N VAL A 111 1.88 7.91 -16.45
CA VAL A 111 2.31 8.49 -17.72
C VAL A 111 1.26 8.24 -18.80
N SER A 112 0.73 7.02 -18.92
CA SER A 112 -0.23 6.66 -19.94
C SER A 112 -1.62 7.28 -19.76
N SER A 113 -2.08 7.41 -18.50
CA SER A 113 -3.40 7.99 -18.20
C SER A 113 -3.39 9.54 -18.19
N GLY A 114 -2.24 10.15 -17.86
CA GLY A 114 -2.16 11.57 -17.56
C GLY A 114 -2.86 11.99 -16.26
N ASP A 115 -3.29 11.01 -15.44
CA ASP A 115 -3.95 11.26 -14.16
C ASP A 115 -2.98 11.74 -13.07
N ASP A 116 -3.52 12.14 -11.93
CA ASP A 116 -2.77 12.78 -10.85
C ASP A 116 -2.25 11.78 -9.83
N LEU A 117 -3.06 10.74 -9.58
CA LEU A 117 -2.76 9.67 -8.63
C LEU A 117 -3.01 8.30 -9.28
N VAL A 118 -2.25 7.33 -8.82
CA VAL A 118 -2.44 5.92 -9.16
C VAL A 118 -2.42 5.09 -7.89
N PHE A 119 -3.19 4.01 -7.89
CA PHE A 119 -3.17 3.00 -6.84
C PHE A 119 -3.37 1.61 -7.45
N GLY A 120 -2.94 0.59 -6.73
CA GLY A 120 -3.10 -0.79 -7.13
C GLY A 120 -3.81 -1.63 -6.08
N ASP A 121 -3.92 -2.92 -6.37
CA ASP A 121 -4.34 -3.92 -5.41
C ASP A 121 -3.19 -4.23 -4.43
N ILE A 122 -3.50 -4.81 -3.28
CA ILE A 122 -2.48 -5.20 -2.29
C ILE A 122 -2.63 -6.66 -1.87
N MET A 123 -1.57 -7.20 -1.31
CA MET A 123 -1.62 -8.37 -0.46
C MET A 123 -1.60 -7.91 1.00
N LEU A 124 -2.57 -8.35 1.79
CA LEU A 124 -2.56 -8.20 3.24
C LEU A 124 -1.95 -9.46 3.85
N LEU A 125 -0.82 -9.31 4.52
CA LEU A 125 -0.13 -10.36 5.26
C LEU A 125 -0.41 -10.20 6.75
N GLN A 126 -1.19 -11.11 7.34
CA GLN A 126 -1.55 -11.07 8.75
C GLN A 126 -0.62 -11.97 9.57
N LYS A 127 0.12 -11.37 10.49
CA LYS A 127 1.01 -12.05 11.44
C LYS A 127 0.39 -12.00 12.84
N ARG A 128 -0.58 -12.86 13.13
CA ARG A 128 -1.23 -12.90 14.45
C ARG A 128 -0.78 -14.15 15.23
N GLY A 129 -0.42 -13.92 16.49
CA GLY A 129 0.09 -14.96 17.38
C GLY A 129 -0.80 -16.19 17.50
N GLY A 130 -0.21 -17.37 17.45
CA GLY A 130 -0.79 -18.67 17.85
C GLY A 130 -1.69 -19.38 16.85
N LEU A 131 -2.33 -18.71 15.89
CA LEU A 131 -3.34 -19.28 14.98
C LEU A 131 -2.93 -19.36 13.50
N GLY A 132 -1.65 -19.19 13.20
CA GLY A 132 -1.15 -19.22 11.82
C GLY A 132 -1.10 -17.84 11.17
N ARG A 133 -0.34 -17.76 10.10
CA ARG A 133 -0.15 -16.57 9.27
C ARG A 133 -1.03 -16.70 8.04
N SER A 134 -1.81 -15.69 7.73
CA SER A 134 -2.66 -15.71 6.52
C SER A 134 -2.30 -14.57 5.58
N ALA A 135 -2.43 -14.82 4.29
CA ALA A 135 -2.27 -13.80 3.27
C ALA A 135 -3.54 -13.72 2.43
N THR A 136 -4.04 -12.50 2.23
CA THR A 136 -5.21 -12.22 1.41
C THR A 136 -4.90 -11.18 0.38
N ILE A 137 -5.41 -11.34 -0.84
CA ILE A 137 -5.31 -10.30 -1.85
C ILE A 137 -6.57 -9.46 -1.81
N GLN A 138 -6.38 -8.15 -1.69
CA GLN A 138 -7.46 -7.17 -1.69
C GLN A 138 -7.49 -6.47 -3.04
N PHE A 139 -8.63 -6.60 -3.73
CA PHE A 139 -8.88 -5.94 -5.00
C PHE A 139 -9.73 -4.70 -4.76
N TYR A 140 -9.34 -3.60 -5.38
CA TYR A 140 -10.05 -2.33 -5.21
C TYR A 140 -10.82 -1.93 -6.47
N PRO A 141 -12.03 -1.32 -6.32
CA PRO A 141 -12.74 -0.69 -7.43
C PRO A 141 -12.10 0.65 -7.79
N ARG A 142 -12.58 1.25 -8.88
CA ARG A 142 -12.19 2.64 -9.21
C ARG A 142 -12.47 3.57 -8.03
N PHE A 143 -11.51 4.42 -7.72
CA PHE A 143 -11.65 5.43 -6.68
C PHE A 143 -12.81 6.40 -6.98
N ARG A 144 -13.64 6.62 -5.98
CA ARG A 144 -14.72 7.62 -5.99
C ARG A 144 -14.78 8.25 -4.61
N PRO A 145 -14.50 9.57 -4.45
CA PRO A 145 -14.44 10.21 -3.13
C PRO A 145 -15.68 9.97 -2.27
N ARG A 146 -16.86 9.99 -2.88
CA ARG A 146 -18.14 9.73 -2.18
C ARG A 146 -18.26 8.30 -1.64
N ILE A 147 -17.66 7.32 -2.30
CA ILE A 147 -17.65 5.92 -1.84
C ILE A 147 -16.54 5.76 -0.80
N TYR A 148 -15.36 6.30 -1.08
CA TYR A 148 -14.22 6.23 -0.21
C TYR A 148 -14.50 6.76 1.20
N ALA A 149 -15.27 7.83 1.32
CA ALA A 149 -15.68 8.38 2.60
C ALA A 149 -16.44 7.39 3.50
N TYR A 150 -17.09 6.39 2.93
CA TYR A 150 -17.82 5.38 3.70
C TYR A 150 -17.12 4.04 3.78
N GLU A 151 -16.40 3.68 2.75
CA GLU A 151 -15.74 2.40 2.61
C GLU A 151 -14.37 2.63 1.99
N VAL A 152 -13.32 2.37 2.76
CA VAL A 152 -11.94 2.44 2.27
C VAL A 152 -11.82 1.45 1.11
N ASN A 153 -11.66 1.99 -0.08
CA ASN A 153 -11.58 1.22 -1.33
C ASN A 153 -10.26 1.46 -2.06
N MET A 154 -9.23 1.76 -1.30
CA MET A 154 -7.86 1.96 -1.75
C MET A 154 -6.92 1.79 -0.56
N ALA A 155 -5.89 0.99 -0.68
CA ALA A 155 -4.90 0.81 0.36
C ALA A 155 -3.73 1.78 0.18
N GLN A 156 -3.31 2.36 1.27
CA GLN A 156 -2.27 3.38 1.34
C GLN A 156 -0.96 2.95 0.69
N PRO A 157 -0.36 1.78 0.98
CA PRO A 157 0.96 1.45 0.46
C PRO A 157 1.01 1.28 -1.06
N SER A 158 -0.15 1.18 -1.72
CA SER A 158 -0.22 1.05 -3.19
C SER A 158 -0.33 2.39 -3.93
N VAL A 159 -0.34 3.53 -3.21
CA VAL A 159 -0.64 4.84 -3.81
C VAL A 159 0.62 5.61 -4.19
N PHE A 160 0.64 6.10 -5.43
CA PHE A 160 1.64 7.02 -5.96
C PHE A 160 0.94 8.25 -6.52
N TRP A 161 1.53 9.42 -6.35
CA TRP A 161 0.92 10.66 -6.84
C TRP A 161 1.94 11.64 -7.41
N ARG A 162 1.49 12.49 -8.33
CA ARG A 162 2.30 13.57 -8.86
C ARG A 162 2.52 14.64 -7.79
N ARG A 163 3.74 15.17 -7.69
CA ARG A 163 4.11 16.25 -6.73
C ARG A 163 3.10 17.40 -6.72
N ARG A 164 2.60 17.81 -7.90
CA ARG A 164 1.59 18.88 -8.02
C ARG A 164 0.35 18.68 -7.14
N VAL A 165 0.06 17.46 -6.74
CA VAL A 165 -1.05 17.16 -5.81
C VAL A 165 -0.73 17.74 -4.45
N SER A 166 0.43 17.38 -3.87
CA SER A 166 0.87 17.93 -2.57
C SER A 166 1.08 19.46 -2.65
N ASP A 167 1.61 19.96 -3.75
CA ASP A 167 1.82 21.40 -3.93
C ASP A 167 0.48 22.18 -3.88
N ARG A 168 -0.60 21.58 -4.39
CA ARG A 168 -1.92 22.22 -4.43
C ARG A 168 -2.75 22.06 -3.17
N VAL A 169 -2.75 20.86 -2.53
CA VAL A 169 -3.60 20.60 -1.36
C VAL A 169 -2.84 20.66 -0.04
N GLY A 170 -1.52 20.83 -0.07
CA GLY A 170 -0.64 20.72 1.09
C GLY A 170 -0.30 19.27 1.44
N GLY A 171 0.45 19.09 2.52
CA GLY A 171 0.83 17.79 3.06
C GLY A 171 -0.30 17.11 3.83
N PHE A 172 0.04 16.06 4.55
CA PHE A 172 -0.85 15.36 5.47
C PHE A 172 -1.17 16.23 6.69
N ASP A 173 -2.35 16.06 7.30
CA ASP A 173 -2.72 16.75 8.54
C ASP A 173 -1.97 16.13 9.72
N GLU A 174 -0.94 16.81 10.22
CA GLU A 174 -0.05 16.34 11.30
C GLU A 174 -0.76 16.19 12.66
N ARG A 175 -1.99 16.72 12.80
CA ARG A 175 -2.82 16.53 14.00
C ARG A 175 -3.49 15.17 14.04
N MET A 176 -3.51 14.46 12.92
CA MET A 176 -4.06 13.11 12.80
C MET A 176 -3.01 12.09 13.22
N ARG A 177 -3.45 11.00 13.86
CA ARG A 177 -2.56 9.95 14.32
C ARG A 177 -2.75 8.63 13.59
N TYR A 178 -3.97 8.32 13.17
CA TYR A 178 -4.34 6.98 12.72
C TYR A 178 -4.88 6.90 11.29
N CYS A 179 -5.51 7.94 10.78
CA CYS A 179 -6.14 7.92 9.46
C CYS A 179 -5.91 9.18 8.62
N GLY A 180 -4.74 9.79 8.73
CA GLY A 180 -4.39 10.96 7.91
C GLY A 180 -4.29 10.66 6.42
N ASP A 181 -3.98 9.42 6.06
CA ASP A 181 -4.07 8.91 4.69
C ASP A 181 -5.52 8.92 4.17
N PHE A 182 -6.48 8.46 5.00
CA PHE A 182 -7.90 8.52 4.68
C PHE A 182 -8.36 9.96 4.42
N GLU A 183 -7.95 10.91 5.26
CA GLU A 183 -8.22 12.33 5.09
C GLU A 183 -7.58 12.86 3.81
N TYR A 184 -6.30 12.56 3.60
CA TYR A 184 -5.54 13.06 2.47
C TYR A 184 -6.14 12.62 1.12
N TRP A 185 -6.46 11.34 0.97
CA TRP A 185 -7.08 10.83 -0.25
C TRP A 185 -8.50 11.39 -0.45
N LEU A 186 -9.24 11.60 0.64
CA LEU A 186 -10.56 12.23 0.55
C LEU A 186 -10.45 13.70 0.11
N ARG A 187 -9.50 14.43 0.67
CA ARG A 187 -9.20 15.84 0.32
C ARG A 187 -8.76 15.98 -1.14
N THR A 188 -7.84 15.16 -1.59
CA THR A 188 -7.38 15.19 -2.99
C THR A 188 -8.50 14.81 -3.97
N GLY A 189 -9.31 13.80 -3.63
CA GLY A 189 -10.45 13.42 -4.45
C GLY A 189 -11.53 14.49 -4.53
N THR A 190 -11.77 15.22 -3.44
CA THR A 190 -12.75 16.33 -3.41
C THR A 190 -12.19 17.59 -4.08
N ALA A 191 -10.88 17.77 -4.13
CA ALA A 191 -10.22 18.83 -4.91
C ALA A 191 -10.24 18.57 -6.43
N GLY A 192 -10.81 17.46 -6.88
CA GLY A 192 -11.00 17.12 -8.28
C GLY A 192 -9.83 16.46 -8.96
N PHE A 193 -8.84 15.96 -8.21
CA PHE A 193 -7.75 15.17 -8.78
C PHE A 193 -8.25 13.82 -9.28
N ARG A 194 -7.63 13.34 -10.36
CA ARG A 194 -8.02 12.11 -11.04
C ARG A 194 -7.16 10.94 -10.60
N TYR A 195 -7.79 9.79 -10.48
CA TYR A 195 -7.20 8.55 -9.99
C TYR A 195 -7.28 7.45 -11.05
N THR A 196 -6.15 6.83 -11.34
CA THR A 196 -6.08 5.61 -12.14
C THR A 196 -5.89 4.40 -11.22
N HIS A 197 -6.61 3.32 -11.46
CA HIS A 197 -6.43 2.04 -10.80
C HIS A 197 -5.63 1.10 -11.69
N VAL A 198 -4.48 0.64 -11.20
CA VAL A 198 -3.68 -0.45 -11.78
C VAL A 198 -4.21 -1.76 -11.22
N ARG A 199 -4.70 -2.61 -12.10
CA ARG A 199 -5.18 -3.96 -11.72
C ARG A 199 -4.01 -4.91 -11.50
N ASP A 200 -3.22 -4.60 -10.48
CA ASP A 200 -1.99 -5.27 -10.16
C ASP A 200 -1.74 -5.18 -8.66
N VAL A 201 -1.16 -6.21 -8.07
CA VAL A 201 -0.70 -6.13 -6.68
C VAL A 201 0.59 -5.30 -6.66
N LEU A 202 0.53 -4.14 -6.03
CA LEU A 202 1.67 -3.22 -5.95
C LEU A 202 2.37 -3.28 -4.59
N ALA A 203 1.68 -3.64 -3.52
CA ALA A 203 2.26 -3.63 -2.19
C ALA A 203 1.80 -4.84 -1.37
N ILE A 204 2.59 -5.14 -0.35
CA ILE A 204 2.24 -6.07 0.72
C ILE A 204 2.10 -5.23 1.98
N GLU A 205 0.89 -5.15 2.51
CA GLU A 205 0.60 -4.55 3.81
C GLU A 205 0.77 -5.63 4.88
N VAL A 206 1.59 -5.36 5.90
CA VAL A 206 1.91 -6.32 6.95
C VAL A 206 1.18 -5.95 8.24
N ASP A 207 0.14 -6.72 8.58
CA ASP A 207 -0.63 -6.56 9.81
C ASP A 207 -0.02 -7.43 10.92
N HIS A 208 0.53 -6.79 11.95
CA HIS A 208 1.17 -7.43 13.11
C HIS A 208 0.66 -6.82 14.43
N GLU A 209 1.04 -7.40 15.56
CA GLU A 209 0.57 -6.97 16.90
C GLU A 209 0.92 -5.50 17.22
N GLY A 210 1.96 -4.94 16.60
CA GLY A 210 2.39 -3.54 16.73
C GLY A 210 1.69 -2.56 15.77
N THR A 211 0.82 -3.03 14.89
CA THR A 211 0.15 -2.17 13.89
C THR A 211 -0.79 -1.18 14.58
N LEU A 212 -0.58 0.12 14.38
CA LEU A 212 -1.29 1.21 15.07
C LEU A 212 -2.82 1.13 14.93
N SER A 213 -3.32 0.77 13.75
CA SER A 213 -4.75 0.62 13.48
C SER A 213 -5.41 -0.51 14.28
N MET A 214 -4.63 -1.49 14.70
CA MET A 214 -5.09 -2.62 15.49
C MET A 214 -5.11 -2.28 16.99
N ILE A 215 -4.04 -1.65 17.48
CA ILE A 215 -3.89 -1.30 18.91
C ILE A 215 -4.91 -0.22 19.30
N HIS A 216 -5.17 0.73 18.42
CA HIS A 216 -5.97 1.94 18.68
C HIS A 216 -7.26 1.98 17.84
N SER A 217 -7.97 0.86 17.76
CA SER A 217 -9.16 0.73 16.89
C SER A 217 -10.30 1.71 17.21
N ASP A 218 -10.48 2.09 18.49
CA ASP A 218 -11.50 3.04 18.91
C ASP A 218 -11.12 4.48 18.61
N GLU A 219 -9.85 4.86 18.80
CA GLU A 219 -9.30 6.17 18.44
C GLU A 219 -9.34 6.36 16.92
N LEU A 220 -8.92 5.37 16.16
CA LEU A 220 -9.01 5.32 14.71
C LEU A 220 -10.46 5.55 14.24
N ARG A 221 -11.43 4.85 14.86
CA ARG A 221 -12.85 5.01 14.53
C ARG A 221 -13.34 6.43 14.77
N ARG A 222 -12.98 7.04 15.93
CA ARG A 222 -13.32 8.43 16.23
C ARG A 222 -12.71 9.42 15.26
N GLU A 223 -11.47 9.18 14.84
CA GLU A 223 -10.77 10.04 13.88
C GLU A 223 -11.41 9.94 12.48
N ILE A 224 -11.77 8.75 12.04
CA ILE A 224 -12.53 8.50 10.80
C ILE A 224 -13.88 9.22 10.84
N ASP A 225 -14.62 9.11 11.95
CA ASP A 225 -15.96 9.72 12.05
C ASP A 225 -15.89 11.26 12.07
N ARG A 226 -14.86 11.85 12.71
CA ARG A 226 -14.58 13.31 12.65
C ARG A 226 -14.24 13.73 11.21
N THR A 227 -13.42 12.96 10.53
CA THR A 227 -13.06 13.23 9.13
C THR A 227 -14.31 13.15 8.24
N ARG A 228 -15.13 12.13 8.39
CA ARG A 228 -16.42 12.00 7.67
C ARG A 228 -17.34 13.19 7.92
N ALA A 229 -17.42 13.66 9.17
CA ALA A 229 -18.23 14.84 9.53
C ALA A 229 -17.73 16.12 8.82
N ARG A 230 -16.41 16.30 8.72
CA ARG A 230 -15.80 17.43 7.98
C ARG A 230 -16.18 17.44 6.50
N TYR A 231 -16.33 16.27 5.89
CA TYR A 231 -16.69 16.12 4.47
C TYR A 231 -18.17 15.78 4.25
N ALA A 232 -19.04 15.95 5.26
CA ALA A 232 -20.44 15.51 5.24
C ALA A 232 -21.28 16.12 4.11
N GLU A 233 -21.00 17.35 3.68
CA GLU A 233 -21.71 17.99 2.57
C GLU A 233 -21.45 17.29 1.22
N ILE A 234 -20.21 16.78 1.03
CA ILE A 234 -19.82 16.03 -0.16
C ILE A 234 -20.38 14.63 -0.14
N VAL A 235 -20.53 14.10 1.06
CA VAL A 235 -20.87 12.71 1.35
C VAL A 235 -22.37 12.53 1.65
N ARG A 236 -23.27 13.42 1.36
CA ARG A 236 -24.72 13.44 1.70
C ARG A 236 -25.34 12.08 2.12
N PRO A 237 -25.72 11.88 3.43
CA PRO A 237 -25.96 10.55 4.01
C PRO A 237 -27.29 9.85 3.64
N ARG A 238 -28.34 10.57 3.31
CA ARG A 238 -29.72 10.04 3.38
C ARG A 238 -30.13 9.00 2.33
N ARG A 239 -29.48 8.92 1.18
CA ARG A 239 -29.71 7.86 0.18
C ARG A 239 -28.69 6.71 0.23
N PHE A 240 -27.61 6.88 0.95
CA PHE A 240 -26.44 5.99 0.93
C PHE A 240 -26.51 4.81 1.88
N LEU A 241 -27.30 4.85 2.96
CA LEU A 241 -27.42 3.70 3.88
C LEU A 241 -28.03 2.46 3.21
N ARG A 242 -28.99 2.66 2.28
CA ARG A 242 -29.50 1.56 1.44
C ARG A 242 -28.48 1.14 0.37
N LEU A 243 -27.68 2.09 -0.13
CA LEU A 243 -26.58 1.80 -1.06
C LEU A 243 -25.41 1.06 -0.38
N ARG A 244 -25.18 1.19 0.93
CA ARG A 244 -24.06 0.55 1.65
C ARG A 244 -24.17 -0.98 1.62
N ALA A 245 -25.36 -1.54 1.74
CA ALA A 245 -25.57 -2.98 1.54
C ALA A 245 -25.39 -3.38 0.08
N LEU A 246 -25.89 -2.54 -0.85
CA LEU A 246 -25.70 -2.76 -2.29
C LEU A 246 -24.26 -2.59 -2.73
N THR A 247 -23.51 -1.59 -2.22
CA THR A 247 -22.09 -1.39 -2.54
C THR A 247 -21.22 -2.51 -2.01
N ARG A 248 -21.51 -3.05 -0.82
CA ARG A 248 -20.81 -4.25 -0.30
C ARG A 248 -21.09 -5.47 -1.17
N LEU A 249 -22.34 -5.67 -1.58
CA LEU A 249 -22.70 -6.79 -2.46
C LEU A 249 -22.10 -6.63 -3.86
N THR A 250 -22.09 -5.41 -4.41
CA THR A 250 -21.47 -5.12 -5.71
C THR A 250 -19.96 -5.17 -5.65
N TYR A 251 -19.33 -4.73 -4.56
CA TYR A 251 -17.92 -4.86 -4.30
C TYR A 251 -17.50 -6.34 -4.22
N TRP A 252 -18.24 -7.14 -3.46
CA TRP A 252 -17.99 -8.58 -3.36
C TRP A 252 -18.16 -9.30 -4.70
N ARG A 253 -19.26 -9.01 -5.45
CA ARG A 253 -19.46 -9.54 -6.81
C ARG A 253 -18.36 -9.13 -7.75
N TRP A 254 -17.86 -7.93 -7.61
CA TRP A 254 -16.75 -7.41 -8.39
C TRP A 254 -15.43 -8.12 -8.05
N GLN A 255 -15.14 -8.37 -6.76
CA GLN A 255 -13.99 -9.16 -6.32
C GLN A 255 -14.02 -10.57 -6.95
N VAL A 256 -15.15 -11.26 -6.87
CA VAL A 256 -15.36 -12.59 -7.47
C VAL A 256 -15.24 -12.54 -8.99
N LEU A 257 -15.78 -11.48 -9.63
CA LEU A 257 -15.69 -11.31 -11.09
C LEU A 257 -14.24 -11.06 -11.52
N MET A 258 -13.51 -10.19 -10.83
CA MET A 258 -12.10 -9.90 -11.11
C MET A 258 -11.23 -11.15 -10.96
N LEU A 259 -11.47 -11.94 -9.91
CA LEU A 259 -10.83 -13.23 -9.76
C LEU A 259 -11.09 -14.15 -10.96
N ARG A 260 -12.35 -14.32 -11.38
CA ARG A 260 -12.73 -15.15 -12.51
C ARG A 260 -12.11 -14.68 -13.84
N LEU A 261 -12.09 -13.37 -14.06
CA LEU A 261 -11.52 -12.77 -15.28
C LEU A 261 -9.99 -12.90 -15.31
N ASN A 262 -9.33 -12.74 -14.18
CA ASN A 262 -7.88 -12.87 -14.09
C ASN A 262 -7.42 -14.34 -14.19
N LEU A 263 -8.21 -15.29 -13.71
CA LEU A 263 -7.95 -16.73 -13.87
C LEU A 263 -8.16 -17.22 -15.31
N ARG A 264 -8.98 -16.53 -16.13
CA ARG A 264 -9.32 -16.93 -17.50
C ARG A 264 -8.49 -16.25 -18.59
N ARG A 265 -7.73 -15.21 -18.28
CA ARG A 265 -6.93 -14.50 -19.27
C ARG A 265 -5.49 -15.01 -19.28
N ASP A 266 -5.10 -15.64 -20.39
CA ASP A 266 -3.71 -15.90 -20.80
C ASP A 266 -2.96 -14.60 -21.17
N HIS A 267 -3.27 -13.49 -20.54
CA HIS A 267 -2.51 -12.27 -20.74
C HIS A 267 -1.24 -12.33 -19.88
N PRO A 268 -0.08 -11.87 -20.39
CA PRO A 268 1.13 -11.64 -19.59
C PRO A 268 0.93 -10.43 -18.66
N SER A 269 -0.23 -10.40 -17.98
CA SER A 269 -0.54 -9.44 -16.95
C SER A 269 0.31 -9.81 -15.72
N SER A 270 0.60 -8.86 -14.93
CA SER A 270 1.21 -8.91 -13.61
C SER A 270 0.71 -10.03 -12.69
N TRP A 271 -0.57 -10.45 -12.81
CA TRP A 271 -1.09 -11.63 -12.14
C TRP A 271 -0.33 -12.91 -12.54
N THR A 272 -0.01 -13.09 -13.79
CA THR A 272 0.84 -14.19 -14.23
C THR A 272 2.25 -14.05 -13.65
N ASN A 273 2.77 -12.84 -13.54
CA ASN A 273 4.05 -12.56 -12.90
C ASN A 273 3.98 -12.77 -11.41
N PHE A 274 2.91 -12.34 -10.74
CA PHE A 274 2.67 -12.56 -9.32
C PHE A 274 2.50 -14.06 -9.00
N ILE A 275 1.70 -14.79 -9.78
CA ILE A 275 1.58 -16.25 -9.61
C ILE A 275 2.91 -16.97 -9.95
N ARG A 276 3.69 -16.51 -10.94
CA ARG A 276 5.03 -17.02 -11.17
C ARG A 276 5.97 -16.71 -10.03
N PHE A 277 5.89 -15.52 -9.45
CA PHE A 277 6.64 -15.12 -8.26
C PHE A 277 6.27 -16.04 -7.08
N LEU A 278 5.00 -16.24 -6.79
CA LEU A 278 4.52 -17.18 -5.77
C LEU A 278 5.00 -18.61 -6.04
N LYS A 279 4.94 -19.07 -7.30
CA LYS A 279 5.43 -20.41 -7.71
C LYS A 279 6.95 -20.54 -7.57
N ARG A 280 7.73 -19.52 -7.92
CA ARG A 280 9.19 -19.50 -7.72
C ARG A 280 9.56 -19.53 -6.24
N ALA A 281 8.75 -18.86 -5.43
CA ALA A 281 8.83 -18.92 -3.98
C ALA A 281 8.28 -20.26 -3.42
N ASP A 282 7.93 -21.24 -4.27
CA ASP A 282 7.44 -22.59 -3.92
C ASP A 282 6.21 -22.57 -2.97
N VAL A 283 5.43 -21.51 -3.06
CA VAL A 283 4.24 -21.30 -2.25
C VAL A 283 3.17 -22.28 -2.71
N LYS A 284 2.84 -23.24 -1.87
CA LYS A 284 1.74 -24.18 -2.13
C LYS A 284 0.40 -23.48 -1.91
N LEU A 285 -0.36 -23.32 -2.99
CA LEU A 285 -1.73 -22.82 -2.95
C LEU A 285 -2.64 -23.96 -2.51
N SER A 286 -3.26 -23.88 -1.32
CA SER A 286 -4.16 -24.93 -0.83
C SER A 286 -5.50 -24.91 -1.57
N GLY A 287 -6.02 -26.11 -1.90
CA GLY A 287 -7.26 -26.28 -2.68
C GLY A 287 -8.56 -25.92 -1.94
N SER A 288 -8.51 -25.64 -0.64
CA SER A 288 -9.67 -25.27 0.19
C SER A 288 -10.30 -23.92 -0.17
N SER A 289 -9.59 -23.12 -0.95
CA SER A 289 -9.99 -21.75 -1.33
C SER A 289 -10.96 -21.67 -2.52
N ILE A 290 -11.27 -22.78 -3.20
CA ILE A 290 -12.09 -22.81 -4.43
C ILE A 290 -13.57 -23.02 -4.15
N ILE A 291 -13.94 -23.66 -3.03
CA ILE A 291 -15.31 -24.03 -2.68
C ILE A 291 -16.25 -22.82 -2.50
N PRO A 292 -15.83 -21.69 -1.91
CA PRO A 292 -16.69 -20.52 -1.73
C PRO A 292 -17.12 -19.83 -3.04
N LEU A 293 -16.44 -20.11 -4.14
CA LEU A 293 -16.75 -19.52 -5.45
C LEU A 293 -18.09 -19.99 -6.04
N LEU A 294 -18.66 -21.07 -5.51
CA LEU A 294 -19.82 -21.76 -6.08
C LEU A 294 -21.12 -21.55 -5.27
N LEU A 295 -21.07 -20.95 -4.07
CA LEU A 295 -22.24 -20.79 -3.21
C LEU A 295 -22.72 -19.32 -3.10
N PRO A 296 -24.05 -19.05 -3.10
CA PRO A 296 -24.60 -17.69 -3.04
C PRO A 296 -24.81 -17.19 -1.60
N LEU A 297 -24.01 -17.60 -0.62
CA LEU A 297 -24.21 -17.27 0.80
C LEU A 297 -23.49 -15.97 1.23
N PRO A 298 -24.02 -15.21 2.21
CA PRO A 298 -23.38 -14.02 2.75
C PRO A 298 -22.17 -14.45 3.59
N LEU A 299 -21.00 -14.00 3.19
CA LEU A 299 -19.72 -14.43 3.73
C LEU A 299 -19.12 -13.37 4.65
N PRO A 300 -18.30 -13.76 5.68
CA PRO A 300 -17.74 -12.84 6.68
C PRO A 300 -16.77 -11.81 6.09
N ARG A 301 -16.45 -10.79 6.88
CA ARG A 301 -15.66 -9.59 6.51
C ARG A 301 -14.22 -9.86 6.03
N SER A 302 -13.70 -11.05 6.24
CA SER A 302 -12.35 -11.46 5.82
C SER A 302 -12.44 -12.81 5.14
N TRP A 303 -12.28 -12.82 3.82
CA TRP A 303 -12.09 -14.06 3.09
C TRP A 303 -10.64 -14.14 2.66
N SER A 304 -9.91 -15.03 3.31
CA SER A 304 -8.64 -15.49 2.79
C SER A 304 -8.93 -16.29 1.53
N MET A 305 -8.59 -15.78 0.37
CA MET A 305 -8.70 -16.48 -0.90
C MET A 305 -7.57 -17.48 -1.08
N TRP A 306 -6.55 -17.36 -0.25
CA TRP A 306 -5.34 -18.18 -0.26
C TRP A 306 -4.78 -18.23 1.16
N GLU A 307 -4.86 -19.35 1.85
CA GLU A 307 -4.03 -19.59 3.00
C GLU A 307 -2.63 -19.97 2.50
N LEU A 308 -1.71 -19.04 2.63
CA LEU A 308 -0.30 -19.27 2.43
C LEU A 308 0.30 -19.60 3.80
N ASP A 309 1.25 -20.55 3.85
CA ASP A 309 2.19 -20.54 4.97
C ASP A 309 3.02 -19.26 4.87
N ALA A 310 2.56 -18.24 5.59
CA ALA A 310 3.15 -16.91 5.51
C ALA A 310 4.58 -16.89 6.07
N GLY A 311 4.99 -17.90 6.87
CA GLY A 311 6.37 -18.03 7.35
C GLY A 311 7.32 -18.46 6.24
N GLU A 312 6.94 -19.46 5.48
CA GLU A 312 7.71 -19.91 4.33
C GLU A 312 7.72 -18.87 3.20
N PHE A 313 6.59 -18.19 2.97
CA PHE A 313 6.49 -17.09 2.02
C PHE A 313 7.42 -15.94 2.41
N GLU A 314 7.40 -15.52 3.67
CA GLU A 314 8.24 -14.42 4.16
C GLU A 314 9.73 -14.73 4.02
N LEU A 315 10.16 -15.93 4.42
CA LEU A 315 11.57 -16.36 4.28
C LEU A 315 12.02 -16.37 2.82
N LYS A 316 11.17 -16.80 1.90
CA LYS A 316 11.48 -16.83 0.46
C LYS A 316 11.43 -15.44 -0.16
N LEU A 317 10.49 -14.59 0.26
CA LEU A 317 10.45 -13.18 -0.15
C LEU A 317 11.73 -12.46 0.31
N ILE A 318 12.15 -12.66 1.56
CA ILE A 318 13.40 -12.11 2.09
C ILE A 318 14.59 -12.58 1.25
N ALA A 319 14.69 -13.88 0.95
CA ALA A 319 15.76 -14.44 0.15
C ALA A 319 15.79 -13.86 -1.28
N GLU A 320 14.64 -13.73 -1.92
CA GLU A 320 14.49 -13.11 -3.25
C GLU A 320 14.88 -11.62 -3.24
N LEU A 321 14.41 -10.85 -2.25
CA LEU A 321 14.76 -9.43 -2.11
C LEU A 321 16.25 -9.24 -1.84
N ARG A 322 16.86 -10.05 -0.96
CA ARG A 322 18.30 -10.01 -0.68
C ARG A 322 19.12 -10.39 -1.90
N SER A 323 18.72 -11.39 -2.67
CA SER A 323 19.43 -11.80 -3.88
C SER A 323 19.48 -10.69 -4.94
N ARG A 324 18.41 -9.89 -5.05
CA ARG A 324 18.33 -8.74 -5.96
C ARG A 324 19.19 -7.56 -5.49
N CYS A 325 19.32 -7.37 -4.18
CA CYS A 325 20.19 -6.33 -3.61
C CYS A 325 21.69 -6.67 -3.71
N SER A 326 22.04 -7.98 -3.76
CA SER A 326 23.45 -8.45 -3.77
C SER A 326 24.02 -8.63 -5.18
N GLY A 327 23.20 -8.57 -6.22
CA GLY A 327 23.54 -8.85 -7.62
C GLY A 327 23.89 -7.63 -8.47
N GLY A 328 24.23 -6.49 -7.83
CA GLY A 328 24.66 -5.25 -8.48
C GLY A 328 26.15 -4.98 -8.37
#